data_6a3dc3bd7296bcd68e10b5b4f7de0580
#
_entry.id   6a3dc3bd7296bcd68e10b5b4f7de0580
#
_cell.length_a   1.000
_cell.length_b   1.000
_cell.length_c   1.000
_cell.angle_alpha   90.00
_cell.angle_beta   90.00
_cell.angle_gamma   90.00
#
_symmetry.space_group_name_H-M   'P 1'
#
loop_
_entity.id
_entity.type
_entity.pdbx_description
1 polymer ?
#
loop_
_entity_poly.entity_id
_entity_poly.type
_entity_poly.pdbx_seq_one_letter_code
_entity_poly.pdbx_strand_id
1 'polypeptide(L)'
;MWKTKILRMSLLAAGIGFAVSAHAQEKTMEHERHGGFMQGSMHHAVAKGVSLEAKVDAATHTITLRVGPMTLPANTDHMKMPQPRDLVWNVPIEGWLLAYHPRLVDAGGNAVPGTVLHHTAFWNENRADFLCPNKEEHIFGAGSEMTDWAEIPGYGYHVKNGDKIRVETMMYNPTLTSYDKVYLEVAIPYQDASEVDSAPRKSVYPAWMDVGSCGDSGYDLPAGKSEKTGKVTVKYEGVLIGVGGHMHDYGRQVVLEDTSRKETVATLDAKVDEKGQLLSMPTKLFLAEGGYKFGAGDVLKISAKYENPTGELLRDGAMGIAVGYFVPVDDTKMAGLRRKTKPGHDMAGMTHDR
;
A
#
# COMPACT_ATOMS: atom_id res chain seq x y z
N MET A 1 6.17 78.79 0.91
CA MET A 1 6.46 79.50 -0.30
C MET A 1 7.31 78.58 -1.16
N TRP A 2 6.86 78.05 -2.19
CA TRP A 2 6.23 78.47 -3.42
C TRP A 2 5.33 77.33 -4.03
N LYS A 3 4.20 77.77 -4.55
CA LYS A 3 3.22 77.01 -5.39
C LYS A 3 3.70 76.98 -6.84
N THR A 4 3.43 75.94 -7.61
CA THR A 4 3.07 75.99 -9.03
C THR A 4 2.52 74.62 -9.37
N LYS A 5 1.34 74.41 -9.63
CA LYS A 5 0.24 74.55 -10.63
C LYS A 5 0.62 73.97 -12.02
N ILE A 6 -0.15 72.90 -12.34
CA ILE A 6 -0.92 72.64 -13.57
C ILE A 6 -0.13 72.17 -14.78
N LEU A 7 -0.50 71.00 -15.36
CA LEU A 7 -1.32 70.97 -16.59
C LEU A 7 -1.89 69.53 -16.85
N ARG A 8 -3.19 69.48 -17.06
CA ARG A 8 -3.91 68.32 -17.63
C ARG A 8 -3.66 68.32 -19.13
N MET A 9 -3.39 67.16 -19.71
CA MET A 9 -3.69 66.90 -21.12
C MET A 9 -4.31 65.50 -21.26
N SER A 10 -5.59 65.52 -21.61
CA SER A 10 -6.35 64.35 -22.08
C SER A 10 -5.96 64.06 -23.52
N LEU A 11 -5.60 62.81 -23.81
CA LEU A 11 -5.59 62.28 -25.15
C LEU A 11 -6.42 61.01 -25.13
N LEU A 12 -7.59 61.09 -25.77
CA LEU A 12 -8.35 59.95 -26.24
C LEU A 12 -7.59 59.29 -27.38
N ALA A 13 -7.29 58.02 -27.26
CA ALA A 13 -6.97 57.17 -28.41
C ALA A 13 -7.87 55.94 -28.32
N ALA A 14 -8.82 55.86 -29.24
CA ALA A 14 -9.62 54.70 -29.46
C ALA A 14 -8.77 53.59 -30.12
N GLY A 15 -8.53 52.53 -29.40
CA GLY A 15 -7.86 51.33 -29.89
C GLY A 15 -8.85 50.17 -29.87
N ILE A 16 -9.24 49.72 -31.07
CA ILE A 16 -10.07 48.54 -31.29
C ILE A 16 -9.22 47.33 -30.90
N GLY A 17 -9.49 46.77 -29.71
CA GLY A 17 -8.87 45.56 -29.25
C GLY A 17 -9.71 44.34 -29.68
N PHE A 18 -9.20 43.53 -30.61
CA PHE A 18 -9.72 42.20 -30.88
C PHE A 18 -9.57 41.36 -29.61
N ALA A 19 -10.67 41.04 -28.96
CA ALA A 19 -10.72 40.01 -27.92
C ALA A 19 -10.62 38.64 -28.59
N VAL A 20 -9.44 38.06 -28.62
CA VAL A 20 -9.27 36.61 -28.89
C VAL A 20 -9.65 35.91 -27.60
N SER A 21 -10.89 35.41 -27.54
CA SER A 21 -11.30 34.45 -26.53
C SER A 21 -10.52 33.15 -26.74
N ALA A 22 -9.39 33.00 -26.04
CA ALA A 22 -8.82 31.69 -25.85
C ALA A 22 -9.70 30.97 -24.82
N HIS A 23 -10.65 30.18 -25.30
CA HIS A 23 -11.27 29.13 -24.52
C HIS A 23 -10.19 28.07 -24.28
N ALA A 24 -9.48 28.19 -23.17
CA ALA A 24 -8.83 27.07 -22.58
C ALA A 24 -9.97 26.13 -22.13
N GLN A 25 -10.25 25.11 -22.93
CA GLN A 25 -11.00 23.95 -22.47
C GLN A 25 -10.14 23.26 -21.42
N GLU A 26 -10.32 23.66 -20.19
CA GLU A 26 -9.97 22.86 -19.03
C GLU A 26 -10.82 21.59 -19.14
N LYS A 27 -10.23 20.55 -19.72
CA LYS A 27 -10.76 19.19 -19.57
C LYS A 27 -10.57 18.85 -18.10
N THR A 28 -11.60 19.07 -17.30
CA THR A 28 -11.79 18.38 -16.04
C THR A 28 -11.67 16.90 -16.35
N MET A 29 -10.56 16.28 -15.90
CA MET A 29 -10.49 14.84 -15.83
C MET A 29 -11.57 14.39 -14.87
N GLU A 30 -12.64 13.79 -15.40
CA GLU A 30 -13.55 13.00 -14.60
C GLU A 30 -12.70 11.93 -13.92
N HIS A 31 -12.56 12.05 -12.60
CA HIS A 31 -12.09 10.94 -11.77
C HIS A 31 -13.15 9.85 -11.83
N GLU A 32 -13.01 8.95 -12.81
CA GLU A 32 -13.80 7.75 -12.87
C GLU A 32 -13.38 6.85 -11.69
N ARG A 33 -14.33 6.51 -10.93
CA ARG A 33 -14.55 5.71 -9.73
C ARG A 33 -13.56 4.56 -9.55
N HIS A 34 -12.80 4.60 -8.48
CA HIS A 34 -11.89 3.56 -8.06
C HIS A 34 -12.64 2.48 -7.28
N GLY A 35 -12.59 1.25 -7.77
CA GLY A 35 -13.10 0.07 -7.09
C GLY A 35 -12.13 -0.38 -6.02
N GLY A 36 -12.60 -0.54 -4.81
CA GLY A 36 -11.84 -1.04 -3.68
C GLY A 36 -11.54 -2.54 -3.80
N PHE A 37 -10.75 -3.02 -2.86
CA PHE A 37 -10.40 -4.41 -2.63
C PHE A 37 -11.68 -5.27 -2.52
N MET A 38 -12.28 -5.59 -3.65
CA MET A 38 -13.45 -6.44 -3.72
C MET A 38 -13.02 -7.81 -4.21
N GLN A 39 -13.24 -8.81 -3.42
CA GLN A 39 -13.50 -10.18 -3.87
C GLN A 39 -14.84 -10.23 -4.63
N GLY A 40 -15.09 -9.26 -5.47
CA GLY A 40 -16.11 -9.26 -6.49
C GLY A 40 -15.38 -9.21 -7.81
N SER A 41 -15.51 -10.25 -8.63
CA SER A 41 -14.91 -10.41 -9.94
C SER A 41 -15.14 -9.17 -10.84
N MET A 42 -14.35 -8.12 -10.66
CA MET A 42 -14.19 -7.14 -11.70
C MET A 42 -13.33 -7.78 -12.79
N HIS A 43 -13.92 -8.02 -13.95
CA HIS A 43 -13.21 -8.60 -15.08
C HIS A 43 -12.29 -7.55 -15.72
N HIS A 44 -11.15 -7.26 -15.06
CA HIS A 44 -10.08 -6.56 -15.75
C HIS A 44 -9.56 -7.44 -16.89
N ALA A 45 -9.24 -6.82 -18.01
CA ALA A 45 -8.48 -7.52 -19.02
C ALA A 45 -7.15 -7.99 -18.40
N VAL A 46 -6.78 -9.26 -18.63
CA VAL A 46 -5.55 -9.80 -18.08
C VAL A 46 -4.37 -9.38 -18.95
N ALA A 47 -3.35 -8.78 -18.35
CA ALA A 47 -2.09 -8.48 -19.00
C ALA A 47 -1.40 -9.79 -19.41
N LYS A 48 -1.03 -9.90 -20.70
CA LYS A 48 -0.39 -11.10 -21.24
C LYS A 48 1.12 -11.06 -21.02
N GLY A 49 1.72 -12.22 -20.78
CA GLY A 49 3.19 -12.35 -20.68
C GLY A 49 3.80 -11.80 -19.39
N VAL A 50 2.98 -11.41 -18.41
CA VAL A 50 3.49 -11.02 -17.09
C VAL A 50 3.78 -12.27 -16.29
N SER A 51 4.98 -12.33 -15.72
CA SER A 51 5.46 -13.42 -14.87
C SER A 51 6.09 -12.86 -13.60
N LEU A 52 6.30 -13.73 -12.62
CA LEU A 52 7.10 -13.46 -11.44
C LEU A 52 8.37 -14.31 -11.52
N GLU A 53 9.50 -13.64 -11.47
CA GLU A 53 10.81 -14.26 -11.34
C GLU A 53 11.35 -14.00 -9.94
N ALA A 54 11.95 -15.03 -9.32
CA ALA A 54 12.61 -14.91 -8.03
C ALA A 54 14.07 -15.33 -8.16
N LYS A 55 14.97 -14.48 -7.69
CA LYS A 55 16.41 -14.75 -7.64
C LYS A 55 16.89 -14.66 -6.21
N VAL A 56 17.57 -15.70 -5.74
CA VAL A 56 18.26 -15.70 -4.44
C VAL A 56 19.74 -15.43 -4.68
N ASP A 57 20.25 -14.43 -4.01
CA ASP A 57 21.67 -14.14 -3.94
C ASP A 57 22.17 -14.49 -2.53
N ALA A 58 22.83 -15.64 -2.41
CA ALA A 58 23.36 -16.11 -1.14
C ALA A 58 24.57 -15.30 -0.64
N ALA A 59 25.26 -14.58 -1.54
CA ALA A 59 26.41 -13.78 -1.14
C ALA A 59 25.99 -12.47 -0.46
N THR A 60 24.84 -11.91 -0.87
CA THR A 60 24.28 -10.68 -0.30
C THR A 60 23.09 -10.95 0.61
N HIS A 61 22.70 -12.21 0.80
CA HIS A 61 21.50 -12.61 1.56
C HIS A 61 20.26 -11.83 1.12
N THR A 62 20.04 -11.74 -0.20
CA THR A 62 18.94 -10.97 -0.76
C THR A 62 18.12 -11.82 -1.74
N ILE A 63 16.83 -11.83 -1.58
CA ILE A 63 15.88 -12.35 -2.55
C ILE A 63 15.38 -11.17 -3.38
N THR A 64 15.52 -11.25 -4.69
CA THR A 64 14.94 -10.27 -5.61
C THR A 64 13.75 -10.90 -6.33
N LEU A 65 12.59 -10.33 -6.16
CA LEU A 65 11.39 -10.66 -6.93
C LEU A 65 11.22 -9.65 -8.06
N ARG A 66 10.84 -10.11 -9.24
CA ARG A 66 10.60 -9.28 -10.40
C ARG A 66 9.29 -9.67 -11.08
N VAL A 67 8.31 -8.76 -11.08
CA VAL A 67 7.00 -8.93 -11.69
C VAL A 67 6.91 -8.08 -12.94
N GLY A 68 6.65 -8.69 -14.07
CA GLY A 68 6.58 -8.02 -15.38
C GLY A 68 6.84 -8.97 -16.55
N PRO A 69 7.04 -8.44 -17.78
CA PRO A 69 6.95 -7.01 -18.15
C PRO A 69 5.52 -6.51 -18.25
N MET A 70 5.31 -5.23 -17.96
CA MET A 70 4.02 -4.54 -18.07
C MET A 70 4.14 -3.34 -19.02
N THR A 71 3.10 -3.09 -19.81
CA THR A 71 3.00 -1.90 -20.66
C THR A 71 1.95 -0.96 -20.09
N LEU A 72 2.34 0.27 -19.82
CA LEU A 72 1.54 1.28 -19.13
C LEU A 72 1.29 2.48 -20.06
N PRO A 73 0.21 2.47 -20.86
CA PRO A 73 -0.12 3.61 -21.73
C PRO A 73 -0.33 4.88 -20.91
N ALA A 74 0.04 6.02 -21.46
CA ALA A 74 -0.15 7.32 -20.82
C ALA A 74 -1.62 7.59 -20.51
N ASN A 75 -1.88 8.32 -19.42
CA ASN A 75 -3.21 8.77 -19.02
C ASN A 75 -4.26 7.64 -19.01
N THR A 76 -3.89 6.50 -18.41
CA THR A 76 -4.74 5.31 -18.37
C THR A 76 -5.04 4.92 -16.94
N ASP A 77 -6.32 4.93 -16.61
CA ASP A 77 -6.85 4.47 -15.34
C ASP A 77 -6.71 2.95 -15.18
N HIS A 78 -6.62 2.49 -13.91
CA HIS A 78 -6.46 1.06 -13.60
C HIS A 78 -7.61 0.22 -14.16
N MET A 79 -8.85 0.74 -14.20
CA MET A 79 -10.01 0.02 -14.72
C MET A 79 -9.95 -0.23 -16.25
N LYS A 80 -9.19 0.59 -16.97
CA LYS A 80 -9.00 0.48 -18.42
C LYS A 80 -7.71 -0.23 -18.80
N MET A 81 -6.81 -0.42 -17.84
CA MET A 81 -5.51 -1.04 -18.05
C MET A 81 -5.61 -2.56 -17.83
N PRO A 82 -5.07 -3.38 -18.74
CA PRO A 82 -4.92 -4.82 -18.46
C PRO A 82 -4.03 -5.02 -17.24
N GLN A 83 -4.53 -5.75 -16.24
CA GLN A 83 -3.83 -6.00 -14.98
C GLN A 83 -3.14 -7.36 -14.99
N PRO A 84 -1.98 -7.50 -14.31
CA PRO A 84 -1.43 -8.81 -14.00
C PRO A 84 -2.48 -9.65 -13.28
N ARG A 85 -2.49 -10.97 -13.54
CA ARG A 85 -3.18 -11.87 -12.61
C ARG A 85 -2.34 -12.04 -11.35
N ASP A 86 -2.95 -12.51 -10.27
CA ASP A 86 -2.21 -12.90 -9.08
C ASP A 86 -1.14 -13.94 -9.43
N LEU A 87 0.06 -13.72 -8.93
CA LEU A 87 1.20 -14.58 -9.11
C LEU A 87 1.57 -15.23 -7.78
N VAL A 88 2.16 -16.41 -7.81
CA VAL A 88 2.56 -17.11 -6.59
C VAL A 88 4.08 -17.23 -6.57
N TRP A 89 4.68 -16.73 -5.49
CA TRP A 89 6.06 -16.95 -5.15
C TRP A 89 6.17 -18.07 -4.11
N ASN A 90 6.86 -19.15 -4.46
CA ASN A 90 7.20 -20.18 -3.49
C ASN A 90 8.50 -19.81 -2.81
N VAL A 91 8.45 -19.62 -1.49
CA VAL A 91 9.61 -19.20 -0.70
C VAL A 91 10.69 -20.29 -0.73
N PRO A 92 11.93 -19.99 -1.15
CA PRO A 92 12.97 -21.01 -1.32
C PRO A 92 13.82 -21.25 -0.06
N ILE A 93 13.55 -20.56 1.04
CA ILE A 93 14.33 -20.60 2.29
C ILE A 93 13.45 -20.97 3.48
N GLU A 94 14.06 -21.46 4.55
CA GLU A 94 13.50 -21.42 5.90
C GLU A 94 14.31 -20.40 6.71
N GLY A 95 13.62 -19.38 7.28
CA GLY A 95 14.30 -18.30 7.98
C GLY A 95 13.44 -17.05 8.12
N TRP A 96 14.07 -15.90 8.03
CA TRP A 96 13.39 -14.62 8.25
C TRP A 96 13.57 -13.67 7.07
N LEU A 97 12.47 -13.07 6.61
CA LEU A 97 12.48 -11.91 5.73
C LEU A 97 12.65 -10.66 6.61
N LEU A 98 13.59 -9.78 6.25
CA LEU A 98 14.06 -8.73 7.15
C LEU A 98 13.57 -7.34 6.77
N ALA A 99 13.39 -7.11 5.48
CA ALA A 99 13.00 -5.83 4.91
C ALA A 99 12.26 -6.04 3.60
N TYR A 100 11.70 -4.96 3.06
CA TYR A 100 10.96 -4.95 1.80
C TYR A 100 11.25 -3.63 1.08
N HIS A 101 11.96 -3.72 -0.05
CA HIS A 101 12.42 -2.56 -0.83
C HIS A 101 11.84 -2.62 -2.24
N PRO A 102 10.62 -2.09 -2.47
CA PRO A 102 9.99 -2.08 -3.78
C PRO A 102 10.55 -0.95 -4.65
N ARG A 103 10.65 -1.20 -5.96
CA ARG A 103 10.95 -0.18 -6.96
C ARG A 103 10.33 -0.55 -8.30
N LEU A 104 10.00 0.46 -9.11
CA LEU A 104 9.63 0.26 -10.50
C LEU A 104 10.79 0.57 -11.40
N VAL A 105 11.04 -0.31 -12.37
CA VAL A 105 12.14 -0.16 -13.32
C VAL A 105 11.69 -0.55 -14.74
N ASP A 106 12.35 0.02 -15.74
CA ASP A 106 12.23 -0.45 -17.13
C ASP A 106 13.10 -1.70 -17.41
N ALA A 107 13.10 -2.17 -18.64
CA ALA A 107 13.93 -3.30 -19.06
C ALA A 107 15.44 -3.04 -18.92
N GLY A 108 15.87 -1.79 -18.95
CA GLY A 108 17.26 -1.36 -18.76
C GLY A 108 17.66 -1.15 -17.30
N GLY A 109 16.72 -1.31 -16.36
CA GLY A 109 16.93 -1.06 -14.93
C GLY A 109 16.84 0.42 -14.54
N ASN A 110 16.40 1.31 -15.44
CA ASN A 110 16.17 2.71 -15.12
C ASN A 110 14.89 2.86 -14.29
N ALA A 111 14.91 3.81 -13.36
CA ALA A 111 13.76 4.05 -12.48
C ALA A 111 12.54 4.53 -13.27
N VAL A 112 11.38 3.94 -12.96
CA VAL A 112 10.06 4.39 -13.38
C VAL A 112 9.36 5.01 -12.17
N PRO A 113 8.61 6.12 -12.34
CA PRO A 113 7.95 6.78 -11.22
C PRO A 113 7.02 5.84 -10.44
N GLY A 114 7.08 5.86 -9.10
CA GLY A 114 6.19 5.09 -8.22
C GLY A 114 4.71 5.40 -8.45
N THR A 115 4.40 6.61 -8.91
CA THR A 115 3.03 7.06 -9.22
C THR A 115 2.30 6.23 -10.27
N VAL A 116 2.94 5.27 -10.93
CA VAL A 116 2.27 4.33 -11.85
C VAL A 116 1.93 2.98 -11.18
N LEU A 117 2.27 2.79 -9.92
CA LEU A 117 1.81 1.67 -9.11
C LEU A 117 0.54 2.09 -8.37
N HIS A 118 -0.59 1.44 -8.64
CA HIS A 118 -1.80 1.66 -7.85
C HIS A 118 -1.63 1.02 -6.46
N HIS A 119 -1.31 -0.28 -6.43
CA HIS A 119 -0.88 -0.99 -5.23
C HIS A 119 -0.23 -2.33 -5.58
N THR A 120 0.52 -2.86 -4.63
CA THR A 120 0.92 -4.26 -4.59
C THR A 120 0.75 -4.80 -3.18
N ALA A 121 0.39 -6.08 -3.07
CA ALA A 121 0.16 -6.75 -1.80
C ALA A 121 0.70 -8.18 -1.85
N PHE A 122 1.27 -8.63 -0.74
CA PHE A 122 1.87 -9.94 -0.57
C PHE A 122 1.14 -10.68 0.54
N TRP A 123 0.55 -11.82 0.20
CA TRP A 123 -0.30 -12.61 1.08
C TRP A 123 0.30 -13.98 1.32
N ASN A 124 0.56 -14.34 2.58
CA ASN A 124 1.00 -15.70 2.90
C ASN A 124 -0.22 -16.63 2.97
N GLU A 125 -0.43 -17.44 1.92
CA GLU A 125 -1.56 -18.37 1.85
C GLU A 125 -1.47 -19.51 2.89
N ASN A 126 -0.28 -19.76 3.45
CA ASN A 126 -0.03 -20.78 4.46
C ASN A 126 -0.31 -20.30 5.89
N ARG A 127 -0.69 -19.04 6.07
CA ARG A 127 -0.94 -18.44 7.37
C ARG A 127 -2.23 -17.65 7.40
N ALA A 128 -2.94 -17.72 8.51
CA ALA A 128 -4.06 -16.84 8.80
C ALA A 128 -3.55 -15.54 9.43
N ASP A 129 -4.17 -14.43 9.11
CA ASP A 129 -3.96 -13.17 9.83
C ASP A 129 -4.36 -13.33 11.31
N PHE A 130 -3.53 -12.87 12.24
CA PHE A 130 -3.76 -13.12 13.67
C PHE A 130 -4.86 -12.23 14.27
N LEU A 131 -5.14 -11.06 13.67
CA LEU A 131 -6.27 -10.20 14.03
C LEU A 131 -7.54 -10.64 13.33
N CYS A 132 -7.43 -11.07 12.06
CA CYS A 132 -8.53 -11.43 11.17
C CYS A 132 -8.37 -12.87 10.64
N PRO A 133 -8.57 -13.92 11.44
CA PRO A 133 -8.20 -15.31 11.10
C PRO A 133 -8.90 -15.91 9.88
N ASN A 134 -9.95 -15.28 9.38
CA ASN A 134 -10.62 -15.67 8.14
C ASN A 134 -9.87 -15.19 6.88
N LYS A 135 -8.94 -14.25 7.04
CA LYS A 135 -8.10 -13.72 5.96
C LYS A 135 -6.74 -14.43 5.94
N GLU A 136 -6.07 -14.39 4.80
CA GLU A 136 -4.65 -14.72 4.68
C GLU A 136 -3.82 -13.62 5.34
N GLU A 137 -2.62 -13.97 5.79
CA GLU A 137 -1.74 -13.00 6.44
C GLU A 137 -1.15 -12.07 5.39
N HIS A 138 -1.44 -10.78 5.49
CA HIS A 138 -0.90 -9.73 4.62
C HIS A 138 0.48 -9.31 5.14
N ILE A 139 1.54 -9.68 4.42
CA ILE A 139 2.92 -9.52 4.93
C ILE A 139 3.58 -8.22 4.49
N PHE A 140 3.39 -7.81 3.24
CA PHE A 140 3.96 -6.59 2.67
C PHE A 140 2.95 -5.93 1.75
N GLY A 141 3.09 -4.62 1.58
CA GLY A 141 2.32 -3.85 0.61
C GLY A 141 2.98 -2.51 0.32
N ALA A 142 2.70 -1.98 -0.86
CA ALA A 142 3.07 -0.63 -1.26
C ALA A 142 2.01 -0.07 -2.21
N GLY A 143 1.80 1.22 -2.18
CA GLY A 143 1.04 1.97 -3.18
C GLY A 143 1.94 2.90 -3.97
N SER A 144 1.36 3.94 -4.54
CA SER A 144 2.09 4.96 -5.32
C SER A 144 3.17 5.68 -4.51
N GLU A 145 3.02 5.73 -3.19
CA GLU A 145 4.00 6.24 -2.25
C GLU A 145 5.26 5.36 -2.13
N MET A 146 5.25 4.16 -2.73
CA MET A 146 6.37 3.20 -2.74
C MET A 146 6.95 2.96 -1.34
N THR A 147 6.09 2.58 -0.39
CA THR A 147 6.48 2.34 1.01
C THR A 147 7.64 1.36 1.11
N ASP A 148 8.73 1.83 1.70
CA ASP A 148 9.92 1.05 2.02
C ASP A 148 9.84 0.58 3.48
N TRP A 149 10.02 -0.73 3.70
CA TRP A 149 9.99 -1.33 5.03
C TRP A 149 11.41 -1.72 5.40
N ALA A 150 12.07 -0.85 6.17
CA ALA A 150 13.44 -1.08 6.61
C ALA A 150 13.55 -2.24 7.60
N GLU A 151 14.73 -2.85 7.62
CA GLU A 151 15.07 -3.88 8.62
C GLU A 151 15.00 -3.30 10.05
N ILE A 152 14.38 -4.08 10.94
CA ILE A 152 14.39 -3.80 12.38
C ILE A 152 15.37 -4.79 13.02
N PRO A 153 16.50 -4.33 13.58
CA PRO A 153 17.53 -5.20 14.14
C PRO A 153 16.99 -6.19 15.18
N GLY A 154 17.32 -7.47 15.02
CA GLY A 154 16.88 -8.55 15.89
C GLY A 154 15.48 -9.10 15.64
N TYR A 155 14.78 -8.60 14.60
CA TYR A 155 13.45 -9.03 14.22
C TYR A 155 13.39 -9.46 12.76
N GLY A 156 12.39 -10.28 12.41
CA GLY A 156 12.14 -10.69 11.03
C GLY A 156 10.80 -11.41 10.89
N TYR A 157 10.26 -11.42 9.69
CA TYR A 157 9.08 -12.20 9.37
C TYR A 157 9.47 -13.64 9.04
N HIS A 158 9.12 -14.59 9.89
CA HIS A 158 9.51 -16.00 9.74
C HIS A 158 8.75 -16.67 8.61
N VAL A 159 9.47 -17.30 7.69
CA VAL A 159 8.95 -18.11 6.57
C VAL A 159 9.49 -19.52 6.62
N LYS A 160 8.76 -20.45 5.98
CA LYS A 160 9.22 -21.82 5.74
C LYS A 160 9.48 -22.05 4.26
N ASN A 161 10.43 -22.91 3.97
CA ASN A 161 10.64 -23.37 2.60
C ASN A 161 9.32 -23.96 2.05
N GLY A 162 8.92 -23.49 0.87
CA GLY A 162 7.67 -23.84 0.22
C GLY A 162 6.44 -23.07 0.67
N ASP A 163 6.56 -22.10 1.58
CA ASP A 163 5.46 -21.16 1.83
C ASP A 163 5.06 -20.46 0.52
N LYS A 164 3.76 -20.38 0.26
CA LYS A 164 3.19 -19.76 -0.92
C LYS A 164 2.81 -18.32 -0.60
N ILE A 165 3.47 -17.40 -1.26
CA ILE A 165 3.17 -15.97 -1.16
C ILE A 165 2.48 -15.54 -2.45
N ARG A 166 1.19 -15.23 -2.35
CA ARG A 166 0.44 -14.64 -3.45
C ARG A 166 0.84 -13.18 -3.57
N VAL A 167 1.19 -12.78 -4.78
CA VAL A 167 1.60 -11.43 -5.15
C VAL A 167 0.54 -10.83 -6.04
N GLU A 168 -0.17 -9.86 -5.53
CA GLU A 168 -1.16 -9.06 -6.23
C GLU A 168 -0.51 -7.73 -6.62
N THR A 169 -0.70 -7.30 -7.86
CA THR A 169 -0.14 -6.04 -8.35
C THR A 169 -1.17 -5.38 -9.26
N MET A 170 -1.48 -4.12 -8.97
CA MET A 170 -2.37 -3.30 -9.79
C MET A 170 -1.64 -2.06 -10.25
N MET A 171 -1.71 -1.81 -11.55
CA MET A 171 -1.04 -0.69 -12.19
C MET A 171 -2.05 0.33 -12.73
N TYR A 172 -1.63 1.57 -12.81
CA TYR A 172 -2.31 2.64 -13.55
C TYR A 172 -1.26 3.59 -14.10
N ASN A 173 -1.63 4.54 -14.91
CA ASN A 173 -0.67 5.54 -15.38
C ASN A 173 -1.34 6.90 -15.53
N PRO A 174 -1.31 7.75 -14.51
CA PRO A 174 -1.87 9.09 -14.56
C PRO A 174 -0.97 10.09 -15.30
N THR A 175 0.24 9.68 -15.71
CA THR A 175 1.21 10.56 -16.37
C THR A 175 0.94 10.69 -17.88
N LEU A 176 1.53 11.71 -18.49
CA LEU A 176 1.47 11.91 -19.95
C LEU A 176 2.51 11.07 -20.73
N THR A 177 3.31 10.26 -20.03
CA THR A 177 4.35 9.41 -20.63
C THR A 177 3.89 7.95 -20.62
N SER A 178 3.95 7.27 -21.76
CA SER A 178 3.79 5.83 -21.82
C SER A 178 5.07 5.12 -21.39
N TYR A 179 4.95 4.02 -20.65
CA TYR A 179 6.07 3.18 -20.27
C TYR A 179 5.89 1.78 -20.82
N ASP A 180 6.94 1.24 -21.39
CA ASP A 180 6.96 -0.14 -21.91
C ASP A 180 7.94 -0.98 -21.11
N LYS A 181 7.61 -2.28 -20.97
CA LYS A 181 8.43 -3.26 -20.23
C LYS A 181 8.80 -2.77 -18.83
N VAL A 182 7.80 -2.31 -18.08
CA VAL A 182 7.93 -1.96 -16.68
C VAL A 182 7.92 -3.22 -15.82
N TYR A 183 8.76 -3.24 -14.80
CA TYR A 183 8.83 -4.31 -13.81
C TYR A 183 8.69 -3.71 -12.41
N LEU A 184 7.91 -4.37 -11.58
CA LEU A 184 8.01 -4.20 -10.13
C LEU A 184 9.15 -5.12 -9.66
N GLU A 185 10.20 -4.53 -9.13
CA GLU A 185 11.27 -5.25 -8.45
C GLU A 185 11.14 -5.04 -6.95
N VAL A 186 11.33 -6.13 -6.19
CA VAL A 186 11.32 -6.10 -4.74
C VAL A 186 12.56 -6.80 -4.23
N ALA A 187 13.43 -6.06 -3.55
CA ALA A 187 14.56 -6.64 -2.86
C ALA A 187 14.17 -6.94 -1.40
N ILE A 188 14.38 -8.18 -0.98
CA ILE A 188 14.02 -8.70 0.32
C ILE A 188 15.28 -9.29 0.97
N PRO A 189 15.98 -8.56 1.84
CA PRO A 189 17.02 -9.12 2.69
C PRO A 189 16.48 -10.27 3.54
N TYR A 190 17.25 -11.31 3.72
CA TYR A 190 16.85 -12.47 4.51
C TYR A 190 17.98 -12.99 5.38
N GLN A 191 17.62 -13.76 6.42
CA GLN A 191 18.52 -14.59 7.20
C GLN A 191 18.02 -16.03 7.13
N ASP A 192 18.88 -16.96 6.75
CA ASP A 192 18.57 -18.38 6.75
C ASP A 192 18.64 -18.95 8.18
N ALA A 193 17.68 -19.81 8.53
CA ALA A 193 17.65 -20.43 9.86
C ALA A 193 18.83 -21.39 10.12
N SER A 194 19.51 -21.85 9.08
CA SER A 194 20.70 -22.71 9.20
C SER A 194 22.00 -21.95 9.54
N GLU A 195 21.96 -20.63 9.56
CA GLU A 195 23.13 -19.80 9.89
C GLU A 195 23.41 -19.85 11.40
N VAL A 196 24.26 -20.79 11.79
CA VAL A 196 24.56 -21.12 13.21
C VAL A 196 25.22 -19.96 13.97
N ASP A 197 25.98 -19.11 13.27
CA ASP A 197 26.70 -17.98 13.86
C ASP A 197 25.88 -16.69 13.94
N SER A 198 24.69 -16.68 13.37
CA SER A 198 23.78 -15.53 13.39
C SER A 198 22.94 -15.52 14.67
N ALA A 199 22.79 -14.35 15.28
CA ALA A 199 21.90 -14.21 16.44
C ALA A 199 20.47 -14.59 16.05
N PRO A 200 19.75 -15.39 16.89
CA PRO A 200 18.38 -15.75 16.60
C PRO A 200 17.49 -14.51 16.55
N ARG A 201 16.64 -14.43 15.54
CA ARG A 201 15.68 -13.33 15.40
C ARG A 201 14.37 -13.64 16.09
N LYS A 202 13.73 -12.62 16.62
CA LYS A 202 12.35 -12.71 17.07
C LYS A 202 11.41 -12.61 15.88
N SER A 203 10.48 -13.55 15.78
CA SER A 203 9.46 -13.50 14.73
C SER A 203 8.51 -12.34 14.96
N VAL A 204 8.25 -11.57 13.89
CA VAL A 204 7.20 -10.56 13.85
C VAL A 204 5.99 -11.09 13.11
N TYR A 205 4.82 -10.58 13.47
CA TYR A 205 3.55 -10.85 12.83
C TYR A 205 2.96 -9.52 12.37
N PRO A 206 2.65 -9.36 11.07
CA PRO A 206 2.04 -8.14 10.59
C PRO A 206 0.69 -7.91 11.27
N ALA A 207 0.53 -6.77 11.90
CA ALA A 207 -0.71 -6.34 12.54
C ALA A 207 -1.45 -5.41 11.57
N TRP A 208 -2.38 -5.95 10.78
CA TRP A 208 -3.15 -5.20 9.81
C TRP A 208 -4.45 -4.73 10.47
N MET A 209 -4.45 -3.46 10.88
CA MET A 209 -5.55 -2.82 11.60
C MET A 209 -6.22 -1.79 10.69
N ASP A 210 -7.45 -2.03 10.27
CA ASP A 210 -8.15 -1.13 9.36
C ASP A 210 -9.53 -0.70 9.86
N VAL A 211 -10.05 0.38 9.24
CA VAL A 211 -11.38 0.91 9.54
C VAL A 211 -12.52 -0.01 9.05
N GLY A 212 -12.22 -1.05 8.28
CA GLY A 212 -13.14 -2.09 7.84
C GLY A 212 -13.35 -3.19 8.87
N SER A 213 -12.55 -3.24 9.96
CA SER A 213 -12.70 -4.23 11.05
C SER A 213 -12.74 -5.68 10.54
N CYS A 214 -11.73 -6.10 9.78
CA CYS A 214 -11.64 -7.40 9.08
C CYS A 214 -12.61 -7.58 7.89
N GLY A 215 -13.40 -6.57 7.54
CA GLY A 215 -14.17 -6.48 6.31
C GLY A 215 -13.34 -5.95 5.14
N ASP A 216 -14.01 -5.27 4.22
CA ASP A 216 -13.35 -4.59 3.11
C ASP A 216 -12.66 -3.32 3.61
N SER A 217 -11.41 -3.13 3.18
CA SER A 217 -10.61 -1.97 3.60
C SER A 217 -11.02 -0.70 2.85
N GLY A 218 -11.43 -0.83 1.57
CA GLY A 218 -11.91 0.27 0.75
C GLY A 218 -13.32 0.74 1.11
N TYR A 219 -13.59 2.03 0.94
CA TYR A 219 -14.92 2.61 1.14
C TYR A 219 -15.10 3.91 0.37
N ASP A 220 -16.37 4.28 0.15
CA ASP A 220 -16.73 5.52 -0.53
C ASP A 220 -16.30 6.74 0.30
N LEU A 221 -15.60 7.69 -0.32
CA LEU A 221 -15.17 8.94 0.30
C LEU A 221 -16.20 10.04 0.04
N PRO A 222 -16.96 10.50 1.04
CA PRO A 222 -17.91 11.59 0.86
C PRO A 222 -17.20 12.93 0.63
N ALA A 223 -17.90 13.88 0.03
CA ALA A 223 -17.42 15.25 -0.10
C ALA A 223 -17.22 15.91 1.28
N GLY A 224 -16.22 16.78 1.36
CA GLY A 224 -15.88 17.52 2.58
C GLY A 224 -15.07 16.71 3.60
N LYS A 225 -15.21 17.06 4.86
CA LYS A 225 -14.54 16.39 5.97
C LYS A 225 -15.29 15.14 6.38
N SER A 226 -14.58 14.04 6.56
CA SER A 226 -15.15 12.79 7.02
C SER A 226 -14.20 12.02 7.92
N GLU A 227 -14.76 11.14 8.75
CA GLU A 227 -14.00 10.21 9.59
C GLU A 227 -14.71 8.85 9.54
N LYS A 228 -13.92 7.78 9.35
CA LYS A 228 -14.37 6.40 9.49
C LYS A 228 -13.56 5.71 10.56
N THR A 229 -14.20 4.83 11.33
CA THR A 229 -13.55 4.10 12.41
C THR A 229 -13.83 2.61 12.31
N GLY A 230 -12.83 1.82 12.69
CA GLY A 230 -12.92 0.39 12.88
C GLY A 230 -12.37 -0.04 14.23
N LYS A 231 -12.62 -1.29 14.60
CA LYS A 231 -12.10 -1.89 15.84
C LYS A 231 -11.63 -3.30 15.57
N VAL A 232 -10.54 -3.67 16.22
CA VAL A 232 -10.05 -5.04 16.26
C VAL A 232 -9.76 -5.43 17.71
N THR A 233 -9.90 -6.71 18.03
CA THR A 233 -9.56 -7.24 19.37
C THR A 233 -8.29 -8.06 19.25
N VAL A 234 -7.28 -7.71 20.02
CA VAL A 234 -6.02 -8.45 20.11
C VAL A 234 -6.27 -9.75 20.87
N LYS A 235 -5.90 -10.88 20.27
CA LYS A 235 -6.10 -12.21 20.86
C LYS A 235 -4.89 -12.73 21.61
N TYR A 236 -3.74 -12.15 21.37
CA TYR A 236 -2.46 -12.61 21.89
C TYR A 236 -1.77 -11.50 22.67
N GLU A 237 -1.15 -11.86 23.78
CA GLU A 237 -0.30 -10.95 24.54
C GLU A 237 1.03 -10.74 23.79
N GLY A 238 1.49 -9.49 23.71
CA GLY A 238 2.73 -9.15 23.02
C GLY A 238 3.01 -7.66 22.97
N VAL A 239 3.91 -7.28 22.08
CA VAL A 239 4.30 -5.90 21.88
C VAL A 239 4.20 -5.50 20.42
N LEU A 240 3.73 -4.29 20.14
CA LEU A 240 3.83 -3.64 18.85
C LEU A 240 5.17 -2.90 18.83
N ILE A 241 6.06 -3.26 17.89
CA ILE A 241 7.41 -2.66 17.82
C ILE A 241 7.49 -1.49 16.83
N GLY A 242 6.50 -1.37 15.97
CA GLY A 242 6.37 -0.25 15.04
C GLY A 242 5.02 -0.27 14.35
N VAL A 243 4.62 0.89 13.81
CA VAL A 243 3.39 1.07 13.05
C VAL A 243 3.59 2.12 11.96
N GLY A 244 3.06 1.87 10.77
CA GLY A 244 2.92 2.81 9.67
C GLY A 244 1.46 3.00 9.29
N GLY A 245 1.18 4.03 8.50
CA GLY A 245 -0.15 4.30 7.99
C GLY A 245 -0.28 4.02 6.50
N HIS A 246 -1.51 3.76 6.04
CA HIS A 246 -1.87 3.79 4.64
C HIS A 246 -3.23 4.47 4.47
N MET A 247 -3.31 5.37 3.50
CA MET A 247 -4.50 6.10 3.10
C MET A 247 -4.51 6.27 1.58
N HIS A 248 -5.59 6.79 1.04
CA HIS A 248 -5.65 7.28 -0.35
C HIS A 248 -5.54 8.81 -0.39
N ASP A 249 -5.64 9.38 -1.59
CA ASP A 249 -5.66 10.82 -1.82
C ASP A 249 -6.71 11.51 -0.93
N TYR A 250 -6.46 12.77 -0.57
CA TYR A 250 -7.26 13.55 0.38
C TYR A 250 -7.24 13.04 1.83
N GLY A 251 -6.45 11.99 2.13
CA GLY A 251 -6.22 11.52 3.50
C GLY A 251 -5.54 12.59 4.34
N ARG A 252 -5.87 12.66 5.63
CA ARG A 252 -5.27 13.61 6.57
C ARG A 252 -4.56 12.92 7.70
N GLN A 253 -5.17 11.90 8.28
CA GLN A 253 -4.64 11.30 9.50
C GLN A 253 -5.20 9.90 9.73
N VAL A 254 -4.34 8.98 10.16
CA VAL A 254 -4.74 7.72 10.79
C VAL A 254 -4.38 7.80 12.27
N VAL A 255 -5.33 7.44 13.13
CA VAL A 255 -5.11 7.37 14.58
C VAL A 255 -5.34 5.94 15.05
N LEU A 256 -4.40 5.40 15.79
CA LEU A 256 -4.50 4.11 16.48
C LEU A 256 -4.64 4.38 17.98
N GLU A 257 -5.73 3.90 18.57
CA GLU A 257 -6.06 4.04 20.00
C GLU A 257 -6.23 2.67 20.64
N ASP A 258 -5.68 2.48 21.83
CA ASP A 258 -6.05 1.39 22.73
C ASP A 258 -7.21 1.85 23.59
N THR A 259 -8.42 1.40 23.25
CA THR A 259 -9.63 1.82 23.96
C THR A 259 -9.76 1.15 25.33
N SER A 260 -9.08 0.03 25.55
CA SER A 260 -9.06 -0.67 26.85
C SER A 260 -8.28 0.13 27.89
N ARG A 261 -7.20 0.80 27.47
CA ARG A 261 -6.37 1.66 28.33
C ARG A 261 -6.70 3.15 28.21
N LYS A 262 -7.50 3.53 27.21
CA LYS A 262 -7.81 4.92 26.87
C LYS A 262 -6.56 5.72 26.46
N GLU A 263 -5.69 5.09 25.69
CA GLU A 263 -4.41 5.64 25.25
C GLU A 263 -4.37 5.79 23.73
N THR A 264 -3.74 6.87 23.25
CA THR A 264 -3.39 7.01 21.83
C THR A 264 -2.03 6.35 21.59
N VAL A 265 -2.03 5.25 20.86
CA VAL A 265 -0.82 4.49 20.51
C VAL A 265 -0.01 5.23 19.45
N ALA A 266 -0.68 5.69 18.42
CA ALA A 266 -0.04 6.45 17.34
C ALA A 266 -1.01 7.42 16.68
N THR A 267 -0.45 8.55 16.24
CA THR A 267 -1.08 9.49 15.31
C THR A 267 -0.17 9.61 14.10
N LEU A 268 -0.69 9.30 12.93
CA LEU A 268 0.03 9.21 11.67
C LEU A 268 -0.57 10.23 10.69
N ASP A 269 0.09 11.38 10.57
CA ASP A 269 -0.36 12.48 9.72
C ASP A 269 0.10 12.25 8.28
N ALA A 270 -0.84 12.23 7.34
CA ALA A 270 -0.56 12.08 5.93
C ALA A 270 0.11 13.34 5.37
N LYS A 271 1.11 13.18 4.52
CA LYS A 271 1.62 14.25 3.67
C LYS A 271 0.92 14.19 2.32
N VAL A 272 0.31 15.29 1.94
CA VAL A 272 -0.35 15.46 0.64
C VAL A 272 0.21 16.68 -0.07
N ASP A 273 0.10 16.70 -1.40
CA ASP A 273 0.41 17.87 -2.21
C ASP A 273 -0.72 18.91 -2.19
N GLU A 274 -0.55 19.99 -2.95
CA GLU A 274 -1.54 21.08 -3.08
C GLU A 274 -2.87 20.62 -3.70
N LYS A 275 -2.86 19.50 -4.43
CA LYS A 275 -4.04 18.90 -5.05
C LYS A 275 -4.69 17.83 -4.17
N GLY A 276 -4.10 17.54 -3.02
CA GLY A 276 -4.55 16.51 -2.10
C GLY A 276 -4.07 15.10 -2.44
N GLN A 277 -3.14 14.93 -3.39
CA GLN A 277 -2.55 13.63 -3.69
C GLN A 277 -1.64 13.19 -2.55
N LEU A 278 -1.77 11.92 -2.16
CA LEU A 278 -0.96 11.34 -1.09
C LEU A 278 0.50 11.23 -1.54
N LEU A 279 1.40 11.84 -0.77
CA LEU A 279 2.84 11.78 -1.01
C LEU A 279 3.54 10.77 -0.11
N SER A 280 3.15 10.69 1.15
CA SER A 280 3.70 9.71 2.09
C SER A 280 2.88 9.60 3.38
N MET A 281 3.03 8.46 4.05
CA MET A 281 2.57 8.23 5.41
C MET A 281 3.78 8.01 6.33
N PRO A 282 3.74 8.52 7.58
CA PRO A 282 4.83 8.30 8.52
C PRO A 282 4.80 6.89 9.10
N THR A 283 5.96 6.48 9.60
CA THR A 283 6.12 5.32 10.47
C THR A 283 6.53 5.77 11.87
N LYS A 284 6.12 5.01 12.89
CA LYS A 284 6.51 5.21 14.29
C LYS A 284 7.08 3.91 14.85
N LEU A 285 8.30 3.96 15.35
CA LEU A 285 8.93 2.82 16.03
C LEU A 285 8.83 3.01 17.54
N PHE A 286 8.60 1.92 18.26
CA PHE A 286 8.48 1.87 19.72
C PHE A 286 9.66 1.14 20.38
N LEU A 287 10.74 0.93 19.64
CA LEU A 287 11.89 0.12 20.11
C LEU A 287 12.58 0.73 21.33
N ALA A 288 12.69 2.05 21.40
CA ALA A 288 13.30 2.75 22.52
C ALA A 288 12.55 2.53 23.84
N GLU A 289 11.22 2.36 23.76
CA GLU A 289 10.33 2.10 24.89
C GLU A 289 10.10 0.60 25.15
N GLY A 290 10.80 -0.28 24.40
CA GLY A 290 10.63 -1.74 24.51
C GLY A 290 9.34 -2.26 23.86
N GLY A 291 8.71 -1.47 22.99
CA GLY A 291 7.46 -1.77 22.30
C GLY A 291 6.23 -1.29 23.08
N TYR A 292 5.11 -1.09 22.36
CA TYR A 292 3.82 -0.84 22.99
C TYR A 292 3.16 -2.18 23.36
N LYS A 293 2.89 -2.41 24.64
CA LYS A 293 2.39 -3.70 25.16
C LYS A 293 0.90 -3.84 24.92
N PHE A 294 0.49 -4.98 24.37
CA PHE A 294 -0.90 -5.41 24.31
C PHE A 294 -1.16 -6.61 25.21
N GLY A 295 -2.32 -6.61 25.87
CA GLY A 295 -2.88 -7.79 26.53
C GLY A 295 -3.88 -8.51 25.61
N ALA A 296 -4.07 -9.81 25.85
CA ALA A 296 -5.16 -10.53 25.21
C ALA A 296 -6.51 -9.94 25.66
N GLY A 297 -7.36 -9.57 24.69
CA GLY A 297 -8.64 -8.91 24.93
C GLY A 297 -8.59 -7.39 24.78
N ASP A 298 -7.43 -6.77 24.64
CA ASP A 298 -7.34 -5.34 24.35
C ASP A 298 -8.05 -5.00 23.02
N VAL A 299 -8.77 -3.90 23.01
CA VAL A 299 -9.53 -3.43 21.85
C VAL A 299 -8.85 -2.20 21.28
N LEU A 300 -8.37 -2.34 20.06
CA LEU A 300 -7.77 -1.26 19.29
C LEU A 300 -8.82 -0.62 18.41
N LYS A 301 -8.86 0.71 18.38
CA LYS A 301 -9.67 1.51 17.49
C LYS A 301 -8.78 2.19 16.48
N ILE A 302 -9.14 2.10 15.22
CA ILE A 302 -8.50 2.79 14.11
C ILE A 302 -9.47 3.87 13.63
N SER A 303 -8.98 5.09 13.45
CA SER A 303 -9.74 6.20 12.87
C SER A 303 -8.98 6.75 11.67
N ALA A 304 -9.66 6.93 10.54
CA ALA A 304 -9.14 7.57 9.34
C ALA A 304 -9.91 8.85 9.05
N LYS A 305 -9.18 9.97 8.95
CA LYS A 305 -9.74 11.30 8.66
C LYS A 305 -9.38 11.74 7.27
N TYR A 306 -10.36 12.26 6.55
CA TYR A 306 -10.26 12.73 5.18
C TYR A 306 -10.81 14.16 5.03
N GLU A 307 -10.37 14.84 3.98
CA GLU A 307 -10.92 16.11 3.54
C GLU A 307 -10.96 16.13 2.01
N ASN A 308 -12.08 15.74 1.44
CA ASN A 308 -12.31 15.65 0.01
C ASN A 308 -12.88 16.99 -0.51
N PRO A 309 -12.09 17.80 -1.23
CA PRO A 309 -12.50 19.13 -1.70
C PRO A 309 -13.30 19.08 -3.02
N THR A 310 -13.47 17.92 -3.65
CA THR A 310 -14.05 17.81 -5.00
C THR A 310 -15.53 18.16 -5.05
N GLY A 311 -16.22 18.15 -3.91
CA GLY A 311 -17.67 18.35 -3.83
C GLY A 311 -18.48 17.11 -4.21
N GLU A 312 -17.83 16.00 -4.60
CA GLU A 312 -18.46 14.77 -5.06
C GLU A 312 -18.13 13.57 -4.17
N LEU A 313 -18.97 12.53 -4.23
CA LEU A 313 -18.69 11.23 -3.62
C LEU A 313 -17.68 10.48 -4.50
N LEU A 314 -16.52 10.14 -3.97
CA LEU A 314 -15.54 9.30 -4.65
C LEU A 314 -15.77 7.84 -4.24
N ARG A 315 -16.23 7.02 -5.20
CA ARG A 315 -16.47 5.59 -4.98
C ARG A 315 -15.17 4.89 -4.66
N ASP A 316 -15.16 4.06 -3.60
CA ASP A 316 -13.96 3.36 -3.10
C ASP A 316 -12.71 4.26 -2.99
N GLY A 317 -12.93 5.57 -2.84
CA GLY A 317 -11.91 6.61 -2.81
C GLY A 317 -11.13 6.70 -1.50
N ALA A 318 -11.38 5.84 -0.52
CA ALA A 318 -10.76 5.92 0.78
C ALA A 318 -10.37 4.55 1.35
N MET A 319 -9.26 4.54 2.06
CA MET A 319 -8.79 3.49 2.98
C MET A 319 -8.32 4.13 4.28
N GLY A 320 -8.23 3.35 5.35
CA GLY A 320 -7.66 3.83 6.60
C GLY A 320 -7.04 2.67 7.34
N ILE A 321 -5.72 2.52 7.24
CA ILE A 321 -5.00 1.36 7.73
C ILE A 321 -3.85 1.82 8.61
N ALA A 322 -3.72 1.19 9.78
CA ALA A 322 -2.51 1.19 10.58
C ALA A 322 -1.92 -0.21 10.48
N VAL A 323 -0.76 -0.34 9.86
CA VAL A 323 -0.07 -1.61 9.76
C VAL A 323 1.17 -1.60 10.62
N GLY A 324 1.39 -2.66 11.40
CA GLY A 324 2.51 -2.71 12.33
C GLY A 324 3.13 -4.09 12.44
N TYR A 325 4.18 -4.17 13.26
CA TYR A 325 4.86 -5.41 13.58
C TYR A 325 4.59 -5.78 15.03
N PHE A 326 3.89 -6.89 15.21
CA PHE A 326 3.56 -7.47 16.51
C PHE A 326 4.54 -8.61 16.83
N VAL A 327 5.03 -8.62 18.07
CA VAL A 327 5.87 -9.68 18.62
C VAL A 327 5.13 -10.30 19.80
N PRO A 328 4.70 -11.56 19.72
CA PRO A 328 4.01 -12.22 20.81
C PRO A 328 4.97 -12.51 21.99
N VAL A 329 4.43 -12.53 23.20
CA VAL A 329 5.18 -13.00 24.39
C VAL A 329 5.53 -14.48 24.25
N ASP A 330 4.63 -15.25 23.65
CA ASP A 330 4.78 -16.69 23.44
C ASP A 330 4.50 -17.02 21.96
N ASP A 331 5.57 -17.19 21.19
CA ASP A 331 5.50 -17.48 19.76
C ASP A 331 4.82 -18.84 19.46
N THR A 332 4.84 -19.78 20.41
CA THR A 332 4.21 -21.10 20.22
C THR A 332 2.69 -20.99 20.05
N LYS A 333 2.06 -19.98 20.64
CA LYS A 333 0.63 -19.72 20.49
C LYS A 333 0.24 -19.31 19.06
N MET A 334 1.20 -18.80 18.30
CA MET A 334 0.98 -18.41 16.90
C MET A 334 1.02 -19.60 15.93
N ALA A 335 1.45 -20.78 16.38
CA ALA A 335 1.49 -21.99 15.55
C ALA A 335 0.13 -22.37 14.97
N GLY A 336 -0.97 -22.07 15.67
CA GLY A 336 -2.35 -22.31 15.21
C GLY A 336 -2.78 -21.47 14.01
N LEU A 337 -2.03 -20.42 13.66
CA LEU A 337 -2.27 -19.59 12.48
C LEU A 337 -1.82 -20.27 11.17
N ARG A 338 -0.98 -21.33 11.25
CA ARG A 338 -0.61 -22.11 10.09
C ARG A 338 -1.84 -22.81 9.49
N ARG A 339 -2.11 -22.53 8.25
CA ARG A 339 -3.18 -23.20 7.47
C ARG A 339 -2.63 -24.47 6.82
N LYS A 340 -3.44 -25.51 6.78
CA LYS A 340 -3.17 -26.63 5.90
C LYS A 340 -3.40 -26.13 4.48
N THR A 341 -2.40 -26.20 3.60
CA THR A 341 -2.55 -25.92 2.19
C THR A 341 -3.69 -26.77 1.64
N LYS A 342 -4.73 -26.16 1.10
CA LYS A 342 -5.68 -26.89 0.25
C LYS A 342 -4.85 -27.47 -0.90
N PRO A 343 -5.02 -28.76 -1.28
CA PRO A 343 -4.44 -29.26 -2.51
C PRO A 343 -4.88 -28.33 -3.63
N GLY A 344 -3.93 -27.83 -4.43
CA GLY A 344 -4.22 -26.85 -5.47
C GLY A 344 -5.40 -27.35 -6.31
N HIS A 345 -6.36 -26.49 -6.56
CA HIS A 345 -7.23 -26.67 -7.71
C HIS A 345 -6.33 -26.50 -8.94
N ASP A 346 -5.77 -27.61 -9.41
CA ASP A 346 -5.22 -27.69 -10.76
C ASP A 346 -6.34 -27.31 -11.72
N MET A 347 -6.29 -26.10 -12.22
CA MET A 347 -7.12 -25.61 -13.34
C MET A 347 -6.61 -26.21 -14.66
N ALA A 348 -6.19 -27.47 -14.64
CA ALA A 348 -5.96 -28.28 -15.82
C ALA A 348 -7.24 -29.11 -16.10
N GLY A 349 -8.10 -28.58 -16.96
CA GLY A 349 -9.22 -29.36 -17.46
C GLY A 349 -10.55 -28.66 -17.59
N MET A 350 -10.61 -27.51 -18.25
CA MET A 350 -11.82 -27.06 -18.94
C MET A 350 -11.50 -26.92 -20.42
N THR A 351 -11.51 -28.04 -21.13
CA THR A 351 -11.74 -28.07 -22.57
C THR A 351 -13.17 -27.64 -22.81
N HIS A 352 -13.34 -26.45 -23.38
CA HIS A 352 -14.60 -26.09 -24.00
C HIS A 352 -14.73 -26.87 -25.31
N ASP A 353 -15.50 -27.96 -25.29
CA ASP A 353 -16.14 -28.52 -26.46
C ASP A 353 -17.41 -27.71 -26.75
N ARG A 354 -17.43 -27.19 -27.97
CA ARG A 354 -18.52 -26.63 -28.79
C ARG A 354 -18.94 -25.18 -28.51
#